data_8348ac4068dcf05379cf42b913e38253
#
_entry.id   8348ac4068dcf05379cf42b913e38253
#
_cell.length_a   1.000
_cell.length_b   1.000
_cell.length_c   1.000
_cell.angle_alpha   90.00
_cell.angle_beta   90.00
_cell.angle_gamma   90.00
#
_symmetry.space_group_name_H-M   'P 1'
#
loop_
_entity.id
_entity.type
_entity.pdbx_description
1 polymer ?
#
loop_
_entity_poly.entity_id
_entity_poly.type
_entity_poly.pdbx_seq_one_letter_code
_entity_poly.pdbx_strand_id
1 'polypeptide(L)'
;MRRIDIINFVEALRNPKNHLRTLKDIELINDNCGVPIMYTGNRSVVFKAKLNNRVVAVKCYENHTLQFTEGLIQSSNYFNAINSPLINRSEIYPRELVFHDEMSAIAIELTIELYDWIDGRTIGAELCEAAYLNDQMRLNFIIDGFLDMAIKLLDAEFAHGDIKADNIIITNSGKFLLIDLNNAYIPKFHYSPSHEIGTNGFRHPERNAFYYNKRIDDYPIAIIFATLLVAQKSSHLFFKYYDGEFSIFVPDDILKGRSSVFAVTEDLFKDDIILSHIITFLKSETPAITDMRWWLEKLVEQRKIVNHKGSRVSYDKRNNRYAIADNTETTTYPAIFSDANQPYKHIISVKLENMWGFMSLNGEKLTDFIFEDIHMFSQDRVAVKKFGKYGFLNCNLDHITEFKYDDVNNFYEGFAVVKIADKYGYINANGTEVTPIIYDFANNVKQGRAKIRTAGNTGYINII
;
A
#
# COMPACT_ATOMS: atom_id res chain seq x y z
N MET A 1 15.40 34.24 3.40
CA MET A 1 15.75 32.82 3.48
C MET A 1 15.29 32.15 2.19
N ARG A 2 16.19 31.53 1.41
CA ARG A 2 15.85 30.87 0.15
C ARG A 2 14.90 29.68 0.46
N ARG A 3 13.79 29.63 -0.23
CA ARG A 3 12.87 28.48 -0.12
C ARG A 3 13.51 27.29 -0.84
N ILE A 4 13.71 26.19 -0.15
CA ILE A 4 14.14 24.93 -0.75
C ILE A 4 12.94 24.33 -1.45
N ASP A 5 13.10 23.99 -2.71
CA ASP A 5 12.07 23.38 -3.55
C ASP A 5 12.51 21.98 -4.06
N ILE A 6 11.63 21.34 -4.81
CA ILE A 6 11.86 20.01 -5.37
C ILE A 6 13.13 19.96 -6.23
N ILE A 7 13.40 21.03 -6.99
CA ILE A 7 14.55 21.11 -7.89
C ILE A 7 15.84 21.05 -7.08
N ASN A 8 15.89 21.73 -5.94
CA ASN A 8 17.04 21.72 -5.04
C ASN A 8 17.29 20.30 -4.49
N PHE A 9 16.23 19.56 -4.10
CA PHE A 9 16.36 18.17 -3.65
C PHE A 9 16.90 17.25 -4.75
N VAL A 10 16.38 17.39 -5.97
CA VAL A 10 16.84 16.61 -7.14
C VAL A 10 18.32 16.90 -7.42
N GLU A 11 18.71 18.16 -7.43
CA GLU A 11 20.11 18.57 -7.67
C GLU A 11 21.05 18.01 -6.60
N ALA A 12 20.66 18.14 -5.34
CA ALA A 12 21.44 17.65 -4.21
C ALA A 12 21.63 16.14 -4.23
N LEU A 13 20.58 15.38 -4.51
CA LEU A 13 20.64 13.91 -4.59
C LEU A 13 21.30 13.39 -5.88
N ARG A 14 21.39 14.19 -6.93
CA ARG A 14 22.23 13.91 -8.11
C ARG A 14 23.72 14.15 -7.86
N ASN A 15 24.03 15.05 -6.90
CA ASN A 15 25.39 15.41 -6.51
C ASN A 15 25.65 15.12 -5.02
N PRO A 16 25.45 13.87 -4.55
CA PRO A 16 25.42 13.57 -3.12
C PRO A 16 26.73 13.89 -2.41
N LYS A 17 27.87 13.77 -3.09
CA LYS A 17 29.18 14.09 -2.53
C LYS A 17 29.33 15.55 -2.07
N ASN A 18 28.60 16.47 -2.71
CA ASN A 18 28.64 17.89 -2.42
C ASN A 18 27.58 18.34 -1.40
N HIS A 19 26.47 17.60 -1.30
CA HIS A 19 25.31 18.00 -0.53
C HIS A 19 24.96 17.08 0.63
N LEU A 20 25.48 15.85 0.66
CA LEU A 20 25.22 14.90 1.74
C LEU A 20 26.44 14.70 2.62
N ARG A 21 26.21 14.54 3.93
CA ARG A 21 27.29 14.32 4.89
C ARG A 21 27.77 12.89 4.94
N THR A 22 26.84 11.94 5.01
CA THR A 22 27.12 10.51 5.21
C THR A 22 26.62 9.65 4.06
N LEU A 23 25.47 9.97 3.44
CA LEU A 23 24.83 9.20 2.38
C LEU A 23 25.43 9.50 0.98
N LYS A 24 26.74 9.64 0.88
CA LYS A 24 27.44 10.10 -0.33
C LYS A 24 27.39 9.13 -1.51
N ASP A 25 27.05 7.86 -1.25
CA ASP A 25 26.96 6.80 -2.27
C ASP A 25 25.50 6.53 -2.70
N ILE A 26 24.59 7.44 -2.37
CA ILE A 26 23.21 7.33 -2.81
C ILE A 26 23.11 7.64 -4.30
N GLU A 27 22.33 6.84 -5.01
CA GLU A 27 22.08 6.98 -6.45
C GLU A 27 20.59 7.02 -6.72
N LEU A 28 20.09 8.11 -7.32
CA LEU A 28 18.68 8.22 -7.72
C LEU A 28 18.33 7.19 -8.78
N ILE A 29 17.22 6.51 -8.60
CA ILE A 29 16.63 5.66 -9.63
C ILE A 29 15.71 6.51 -10.48
N ASN A 30 16.04 6.59 -11.77
CA ASN A 30 15.24 7.34 -12.72
C ASN A 30 14.22 6.45 -13.41
N ASP A 31 13.15 7.06 -13.86
CA ASP A 31 12.25 6.45 -14.83
C ASP A 31 12.93 6.34 -16.19
N ASN A 32 12.21 5.77 -17.14
CA ASN A 32 12.74 5.59 -18.49
C ASN A 32 12.89 6.91 -19.28
N CYS A 33 12.51 8.07 -18.72
CA CYS A 33 12.76 9.41 -19.29
C CYS A 33 14.02 10.06 -18.70
N GLY A 34 14.73 9.38 -17.78
CA GLY A 34 15.83 9.97 -17.04
C GLY A 34 15.38 10.93 -15.93
N VAL A 35 14.07 10.92 -15.60
CA VAL A 35 13.51 11.70 -14.50
C VAL A 35 13.53 10.85 -13.23
N PRO A 36 14.01 11.38 -12.08
CA PRO A 36 13.96 10.64 -10.83
C PRO A 36 12.55 10.16 -10.50
N ILE A 37 12.43 8.90 -10.10
CA ILE A 37 11.18 8.37 -9.57
C ILE A 37 10.98 9.03 -8.21
N MET A 38 9.92 9.86 -8.11
CA MET A 38 9.64 10.61 -6.90
C MET A 38 8.13 10.79 -6.67
N TYR A 39 7.78 10.98 -5.41
CA TYR A 39 6.43 11.29 -4.95
C TYR A 39 6.47 12.54 -4.07
N THR A 40 5.59 13.49 -4.37
CA THR A 40 5.55 14.77 -3.66
C THR A 40 4.40 14.80 -2.66
N GLY A 41 4.71 15.12 -1.42
CA GLY A 41 3.73 15.45 -0.39
C GLY A 41 3.68 16.95 -0.14
N ASN A 42 2.87 17.38 0.83
CA ASN A 42 2.71 18.82 1.16
C ASN A 42 4.00 19.50 1.62
N ARG A 43 4.89 18.79 2.31
CA ARG A 43 6.12 19.34 2.92
C ARG A 43 7.31 18.38 2.83
N SER A 44 7.22 17.39 1.98
CA SER A 44 8.28 16.40 1.78
C SER A 44 8.24 15.84 0.37
N VAL A 45 9.38 15.33 -0.06
CA VAL A 45 9.53 14.62 -1.33
C VAL A 45 10.19 13.30 -1.04
N VAL A 46 9.66 12.21 -1.59
CA VAL A 46 10.20 10.86 -1.47
C VAL A 46 10.79 10.45 -2.81
N PHE A 47 12.05 10.08 -2.83
CA PHE A 47 12.76 9.60 -4.01
C PHE A 47 13.03 8.12 -3.91
N LYS A 48 12.91 7.41 -5.03
CA LYS A 48 13.44 6.05 -5.17
C LYS A 48 14.93 6.13 -5.45
N ALA A 49 15.73 5.46 -4.64
CA ALA A 49 17.18 5.50 -4.79
C ALA A 49 17.80 4.13 -4.50
N LYS A 50 19.07 3.98 -4.84
CA LYS A 50 19.91 2.85 -4.50
C LYS A 50 20.97 3.29 -3.50
N LEU A 51 21.17 2.52 -2.44
CA LEU A 51 22.20 2.70 -1.45
C LEU A 51 22.80 1.33 -1.09
N ASN A 52 24.09 1.12 -1.33
CA ASN A 52 24.78 -0.12 -0.99
C ASN A 52 24.05 -1.40 -1.46
N ASN A 53 23.58 -1.46 -2.69
CA ASN A 53 22.77 -2.54 -3.28
C ASN A 53 21.34 -2.70 -2.73
N ARG A 54 20.90 -1.87 -1.77
CA ARG A 54 19.48 -1.79 -1.34
C ARG A 54 18.74 -0.74 -2.16
N VAL A 55 17.51 -1.02 -2.50
CA VAL A 55 16.58 0.01 -3.04
C VAL A 55 15.87 0.65 -1.86
N VAL A 56 15.98 1.96 -1.77
CA VAL A 56 15.48 2.74 -0.62
C VAL A 56 14.56 3.88 -1.07
N ALA A 57 13.62 4.24 -0.20
CA ALA A 57 12.87 5.47 -0.27
C ALA A 57 13.62 6.53 0.55
N VAL A 58 14.01 7.62 -0.11
CA VAL A 58 14.70 8.75 0.49
C VAL A 58 13.70 9.87 0.67
N LYS A 59 13.27 10.11 1.90
CA LYS A 59 12.32 11.16 2.21
C LYS A 59 13.04 12.41 2.70
N CYS A 60 12.92 13.49 1.92
CA CYS A 60 13.49 14.79 2.22
C CYS A 60 12.39 15.74 2.73
N TYR A 61 12.65 16.43 3.81
CA TYR A 61 11.71 17.35 4.45
C TYR A 61 12.08 18.79 4.24
N GLU A 62 11.10 19.65 3.93
CA GLU A 62 11.29 21.11 3.90
C GLU A 62 11.42 21.68 5.31
N ASN A 63 10.88 21.01 6.33
CA ASN A 63 10.95 21.46 7.71
C ASN A 63 12.31 21.12 8.34
N HIS A 64 12.98 22.12 8.87
CA HIS A 64 14.32 22.03 9.45
C HIS A 64 14.38 22.43 10.94
N THR A 65 13.22 22.52 11.61
CA THR A 65 13.20 22.83 13.04
C THR A 65 13.74 21.65 13.87
N LEU A 66 14.46 21.98 14.95
CA LEU A 66 14.99 20.97 15.85
C LEU A 66 13.86 20.11 16.46
N GLN A 67 12.76 20.75 16.86
CA GLN A 67 11.60 20.07 17.43
C GLN A 67 11.01 19.03 16.47
N PHE A 68 10.89 19.35 15.17
CA PHE A 68 10.42 18.42 14.16
C PHE A 68 11.37 17.22 14.01
N THR A 69 12.67 17.49 13.90
CA THR A 69 13.70 16.45 13.79
C THR A 69 13.73 15.52 15.02
N GLU A 70 13.63 16.08 16.22
CA GLU A 70 13.54 15.31 17.46
C GLU A 70 12.29 14.44 17.50
N GLY A 71 11.15 14.94 17.03
CA GLY A 71 9.90 14.19 16.88
C GLY A 71 10.07 12.99 15.94
N LEU A 72 10.68 13.20 14.76
CA LEU A 72 10.98 12.12 13.82
C LEU A 72 11.88 11.04 14.45
N ILE A 73 12.95 11.42 15.12
CA ILE A 73 13.86 10.49 15.79
C ILE A 73 13.11 9.67 16.85
N GLN A 74 12.26 10.31 17.64
CA GLN A 74 11.50 9.63 18.69
C GLN A 74 10.50 8.63 18.08
N SER A 75 9.78 9.02 17.04
CA SER A 75 8.84 8.14 16.32
C SER A 75 9.57 6.95 15.68
N SER A 76 10.65 7.21 14.94
CA SER A 76 11.44 6.15 14.30
C SER A 76 11.99 5.15 15.32
N ASN A 77 12.55 5.62 16.44
CA ASN A 77 13.04 4.76 17.51
C ASN A 77 11.92 3.88 18.10
N TYR A 78 10.74 4.46 18.31
CA TYR A 78 9.58 3.72 18.81
C TYR A 78 9.15 2.64 17.82
N PHE A 79 8.94 2.98 16.55
CA PHE A 79 8.49 2.06 15.52
C PHE A 79 9.50 0.95 15.24
N ASN A 80 10.80 1.25 15.25
CA ASN A 80 11.85 0.25 15.11
C ASN A 80 11.89 -0.74 16.29
N ALA A 81 11.51 -0.27 17.50
CA ALA A 81 11.50 -1.10 18.69
C ALA A 81 10.30 -2.05 18.77
N ILE A 82 9.09 -1.60 18.35
CA ILE A 82 7.87 -2.40 18.44
C ILE A 82 7.77 -3.50 17.37
N ASN A 83 8.55 -3.41 16.29
CA ASN A 83 8.57 -4.38 15.19
C ASN A 83 7.15 -4.73 14.67
N SER A 84 6.32 -3.71 14.44
CA SER A 84 4.95 -3.91 13.96
C SER A 84 4.93 -4.47 12.54
N PRO A 85 4.04 -5.43 12.21
CA PRO A 85 3.88 -5.93 10.86
C PRO A 85 3.22 -4.93 9.90
N LEU A 86 2.70 -3.81 10.44
CA LEU A 86 2.00 -2.77 9.68
C LEU A 86 2.91 -1.71 9.08
N ILE A 87 4.15 -1.63 9.53
CA ILE A 87 5.06 -0.52 9.18
C ILE A 87 6.46 -1.01 8.85
N ASN A 88 7.14 -0.29 7.97
CA ASN A 88 8.56 -0.48 7.73
C ASN A 88 9.41 0.27 8.74
N ARG A 89 10.60 -0.25 8.99
CA ARG A 89 11.62 0.45 9.78
C ARG A 89 12.15 1.65 9.00
N SER A 90 12.46 2.72 9.73
CA SER A 90 13.10 3.89 9.17
C SER A 90 14.41 4.23 9.87
N GLU A 91 15.28 4.90 9.14
CA GLU A 91 16.54 5.45 9.63
C GLU A 91 16.52 6.96 9.45
N ILE A 92 16.71 7.72 10.54
CA ILE A 92 16.72 9.18 10.50
C ILE A 92 18.14 9.70 10.45
N TYR A 93 18.41 10.53 9.48
CA TYR A 93 19.69 11.22 9.27
C TYR A 93 19.50 12.73 9.50
N PRO A 94 19.72 13.22 10.74
CA PRO A 94 19.57 14.64 11.06
C PRO A 94 20.63 15.48 10.36
N ARG A 95 20.22 16.63 9.83
CA ARG A 95 21.15 17.59 9.17
C ARG A 95 22.00 16.96 8.06
N GLU A 96 21.49 15.93 7.41
CA GLU A 96 22.22 15.18 6.39
C GLU A 96 22.36 15.93 5.09
N LEU A 97 21.34 16.65 4.67
CA LEU A 97 21.29 17.41 3.42
C LEU A 97 21.66 18.86 3.68
N VAL A 98 22.70 19.35 2.98
CA VAL A 98 23.30 20.65 3.22
C VAL A 98 23.24 21.50 1.95
N PHE A 99 22.64 22.69 2.07
CA PHE A 99 22.63 23.72 1.03
C PHE A 99 23.41 24.92 1.51
N HIS A 100 24.39 25.35 0.72
CA HIS A 100 25.11 26.59 0.96
C HIS A 100 24.45 27.71 0.18
N ASP A 101 24.16 28.80 0.86
CA ASP A 101 23.70 30.02 0.21
C ASP A 101 24.93 30.84 -0.18
N GLU A 102 25.14 31.10 -1.45
CA GLU A 102 26.29 31.86 -1.96
C GLU A 102 26.35 33.30 -1.43
N MET A 103 25.20 33.83 -0.96
CA MET A 103 25.09 35.20 -0.47
C MET A 103 25.11 35.32 1.06
N SER A 104 24.93 34.23 1.78
CA SER A 104 24.99 34.17 3.24
C SER A 104 25.93 33.06 3.71
N ALA A 105 26.67 33.34 4.80
CA ALA A 105 27.54 32.32 5.40
C ALA A 105 26.75 31.17 6.11
N ILE A 106 25.42 31.13 5.94
CA ILE A 106 24.55 30.21 6.66
C ILE A 106 24.20 29.05 5.74
N ALA A 107 24.55 27.83 6.18
CA ALA A 107 24.08 26.60 5.53
C ALA A 107 22.69 26.22 6.03
N ILE A 108 21.80 25.81 5.11
CA ILE A 108 20.53 25.19 5.43
C ILE A 108 20.77 23.70 5.52
N GLU A 109 20.48 23.12 6.68
CA GLU A 109 20.67 21.71 6.97
C GLU A 109 19.31 21.03 7.15
N LEU A 110 19.03 19.99 6.36
CA LEU A 110 17.76 19.28 6.36
C LEU A 110 17.94 17.84 6.77
N THR A 111 16.88 17.30 7.37
CA THR A 111 16.81 15.88 7.77
C THR A 111 16.38 15.01 6.59
N ILE A 112 17.01 13.87 6.45
CA ILE A 112 16.60 12.77 5.56
C ILE A 112 16.08 11.61 6.41
N GLU A 113 15.04 10.97 5.92
CA GLU A 113 14.54 9.69 6.44
C GLU A 113 14.63 8.64 5.35
N LEU A 114 15.20 7.47 5.67
CA LEU A 114 15.33 6.32 4.79
C LEU A 114 14.42 5.20 5.22
N TYR A 115 13.77 4.57 4.25
CA TYR A 115 13.02 3.32 4.38
C TYR A 115 13.51 2.33 3.32
N ASP A 116 13.29 1.03 3.52
CA ASP A 116 13.31 0.10 2.40
C ASP A 116 12.19 0.46 1.42
N TRP A 117 12.51 0.44 0.12
CA TRP A 117 11.50 0.68 -0.89
C TRP A 117 10.44 -0.42 -0.88
N ILE A 118 9.18 -0.02 -0.90
CA ILE A 118 8.05 -0.95 -0.94
C ILE A 118 7.55 -1.04 -2.39
N ASP A 119 7.69 -2.22 -2.99
CA ASP A 119 7.05 -2.49 -4.28
C ASP A 119 5.59 -2.91 -4.04
N GLY A 120 4.69 -2.11 -4.55
CA GLY A 120 3.25 -2.27 -4.35
C GLY A 120 2.48 -1.09 -4.90
N ARG A 121 1.18 -1.06 -4.60
CA ARG A 121 0.27 0.02 -5.02
C ARG A 121 -0.53 0.51 -3.83
N THR A 122 -0.95 1.77 -3.86
CA THR A 122 -1.82 2.30 -2.82
C THR A 122 -3.20 1.63 -2.87
N ILE A 123 -3.85 1.53 -1.71
CA ILE A 123 -5.20 0.94 -1.63
C ILE A 123 -6.18 1.69 -2.53
N GLY A 124 -6.00 3.00 -2.72
CA GLY A 124 -6.82 3.80 -3.62
C GLY A 124 -6.68 3.39 -5.07
N ALA A 125 -5.44 3.21 -5.55
CA ALA A 125 -5.17 2.75 -6.91
C ALA A 125 -5.71 1.33 -7.16
N GLU A 126 -5.54 0.43 -6.18
CA GLU A 126 -6.04 -0.94 -6.26
C GLU A 126 -7.57 -0.99 -6.27
N LEU A 127 -8.22 -0.19 -5.42
CA LEU A 127 -9.68 -0.11 -5.37
C LEU A 127 -10.28 0.40 -6.68
N CYS A 128 -9.77 1.53 -7.19
CA CYS A 128 -10.28 2.13 -8.42
C CYS A 128 -10.22 1.14 -9.58
N GLU A 129 -9.13 0.40 -9.70
CA GLU A 129 -8.99 -0.58 -10.77
C GLU A 129 -9.88 -1.80 -10.56
N ALA A 130 -9.92 -2.36 -9.34
CA ALA A 130 -10.79 -3.50 -9.03
C ALA A 130 -12.28 -3.15 -9.23
N ALA A 131 -12.71 -1.94 -8.83
CA ALA A 131 -14.06 -1.46 -9.03
C ALA A 131 -14.37 -1.22 -10.53
N TYR A 132 -13.41 -0.66 -11.29
CA TYR A 132 -13.57 -0.46 -12.73
C TYR A 132 -13.75 -1.78 -13.49
N LEU A 133 -12.99 -2.80 -13.12
CA LEU A 133 -13.05 -4.14 -13.71
C LEU A 133 -14.19 -4.99 -13.13
N ASN A 134 -14.92 -4.50 -12.14
CA ASN A 134 -15.91 -5.24 -11.36
C ASN A 134 -15.34 -6.57 -10.80
N ASP A 135 -14.07 -6.55 -10.41
CA ASP A 135 -13.35 -7.71 -9.87
C ASP A 135 -13.71 -7.92 -8.40
N GLN A 136 -14.78 -8.69 -8.18
CA GLN A 136 -15.32 -8.95 -6.85
C GLN A 136 -14.34 -9.70 -5.93
N MET A 137 -13.45 -10.52 -6.49
CA MET A 137 -12.45 -11.23 -5.70
C MET A 137 -11.39 -10.27 -5.17
N ARG A 138 -10.91 -9.39 -6.03
CA ARG A 138 -9.94 -8.34 -5.66
C ARG A 138 -10.54 -7.33 -4.69
N LEU A 139 -11.81 -6.93 -4.90
CA LEU A 139 -12.53 -6.07 -3.96
C LEU A 139 -12.68 -6.73 -2.58
N ASN A 140 -13.02 -8.02 -2.52
CA ASN A 140 -13.06 -8.77 -1.27
C ASN A 140 -11.68 -8.83 -0.59
N PHE A 141 -10.62 -9.12 -1.35
CA PHE A 141 -9.25 -9.13 -0.85
C PHE A 141 -8.87 -7.78 -0.22
N ILE A 142 -9.18 -6.68 -0.91
CA ILE A 142 -8.89 -5.32 -0.41
C ILE A 142 -9.62 -5.07 0.91
N ILE A 143 -10.91 -5.43 0.98
CA ILE A 143 -11.72 -5.25 2.19
C ILE A 143 -11.21 -6.10 3.34
N ASP A 144 -10.96 -7.38 3.12
CA ASP A 144 -10.50 -8.31 4.15
C ASP A 144 -9.12 -7.91 4.68
N GLY A 145 -8.20 -7.52 3.78
CA GLY A 145 -6.88 -7.03 4.16
C GLY A 145 -6.93 -5.71 4.91
N PHE A 146 -7.80 -4.79 4.50
CA PHE A 146 -8.02 -3.53 5.22
C PHE A 146 -8.61 -3.77 6.61
N LEU A 147 -9.59 -4.66 6.75
CA LEU A 147 -10.16 -5.04 8.04
C LEU A 147 -9.10 -5.59 9.00
N ASP A 148 -8.28 -6.52 8.53
CA ASP A 148 -7.19 -7.09 9.33
C ASP A 148 -6.19 -6.02 9.77
N MET A 149 -5.80 -5.14 8.85
CA MET A 149 -4.94 -3.99 9.14
C MET A 149 -5.57 -3.05 10.16
N ALA A 150 -6.84 -2.68 9.97
CA ALA A 150 -7.55 -1.75 10.84
C ALA A 150 -7.68 -2.28 12.28
N ILE A 151 -8.02 -3.56 12.45
CA ILE A 151 -8.12 -4.20 13.77
C ILE A 151 -6.75 -4.19 14.45
N LYS A 152 -5.67 -4.54 13.74
CA LYS A 152 -4.30 -4.49 14.27
C LYS A 152 -3.88 -3.09 14.68
N LEU A 153 -4.29 -2.07 13.91
CA LEU A 153 -3.99 -0.67 14.23
C LEU A 153 -4.78 -0.20 15.45
N LEU A 154 -6.06 -0.56 15.57
CA LEU A 154 -6.89 -0.25 16.75
C LEU A 154 -6.38 -0.92 18.04
N ASP A 155 -5.71 -2.07 17.92
CA ASP A 155 -5.04 -2.76 19.05
C ASP A 155 -3.69 -2.15 19.41
N ALA A 156 -3.08 -1.38 18.52
CA ALA A 156 -1.78 -0.80 18.76
C ALA A 156 -1.81 0.33 19.80
N GLU A 157 -0.69 0.55 20.48
CA GLU A 157 -0.51 1.69 21.39
C GLU A 157 -0.11 2.97 20.64
N PHE A 158 -0.08 2.94 19.32
CA PHE A 158 0.17 4.09 18.46
C PHE A 158 -1.02 4.32 17.53
N ALA A 159 -1.07 5.49 16.92
CA ALA A 159 -1.96 5.79 15.81
C ALA A 159 -1.18 6.44 14.67
N HIS A 160 -1.62 6.25 13.44
CA HIS A 160 -0.96 6.81 12.25
C HIS A 160 -1.08 8.33 12.17
N GLY A 161 -2.25 8.84 12.52
CA GLY A 161 -2.50 10.28 12.57
C GLY A 161 -2.87 10.95 11.25
N ASP A 162 -2.66 10.30 10.12
CA ASP A 162 -3.08 10.73 8.79
C ASP A 162 -3.42 9.54 7.88
N ILE A 163 -4.31 8.64 8.38
CA ILE A 163 -4.81 7.52 7.59
C ILE A 163 -5.61 8.03 6.40
N LYS A 164 -5.13 7.70 5.21
CA LYS A 164 -5.79 7.92 3.92
C LYS A 164 -5.37 6.85 2.93
N ALA A 165 -6.08 6.75 1.82
CA ALA A 165 -5.84 5.70 0.84
C ALA A 165 -4.42 5.68 0.25
N ASP A 166 -3.79 6.84 0.11
CA ASP A 166 -2.43 6.96 -0.43
C ASP A 166 -1.35 6.54 0.58
N ASN A 167 -1.69 6.52 1.88
CA ASN A 167 -0.78 6.15 2.94
C ASN A 167 -0.86 4.65 3.32
N ILE A 168 -1.61 3.86 2.55
CA ILE A 168 -1.73 2.41 2.70
C ILE A 168 -1.28 1.74 1.41
N ILE A 169 -0.19 0.98 1.46
CA ILE A 169 0.34 0.24 0.30
C ILE A 169 -0.05 -1.24 0.44
N ILE A 170 -0.61 -1.79 -0.61
CA ILE A 170 -0.73 -3.23 -0.81
C ILE A 170 0.51 -3.67 -1.59
N THR A 171 1.38 -4.44 -0.94
CA THR A 171 2.60 -4.95 -1.56
C THR A 171 2.28 -5.98 -2.64
N ASN A 172 3.24 -6.29 -3.51
CA ASN A 172 3.08 -7.36 -4.49
C ASN A 172 2.80 -8.73 -3.84
N SER A 173 3.22 -8.94 -2.59
CA SER A 173 2.90 -10.14 -1.79
C SER A 173 1.55 -10.07 -1.07
N GLY A 174 0.77 -9.01 -1.26
CA GLY A 174 -0.56 -8.85 -0.66
C GLY A 174 -0.59 -8.33 0.77
N LYS A 175 0.55 -7.87 1.33
CA LYS A 175 0.59 -7.25 2.65
C LYS A 175 0.11 -5.80 2.59
N PHE A 176 -0.56 -5.37 3.65
CA PHE A 176 -0.98 -3.99 3.85
C PHE A 176 0.02 -3.31 4.77
N LEU A 177 0.67 -2.26 4.26
CA LEU A 177 1.67 -1.48 4.99
C LEU A 177 1.27 -0.02 5.05
N LEU A 178 1.48 0.57 6.22
CA LEU A 178 1.30 2.00 6.46
C LEU A 178 2.60 2.74 6.15
N ILE A 179 2.49 3.84 5.42
CA ILE A 179 3.60 4.73 5.08
C ILE A 179 3.27 6.15 5.56
N ASP A 180 4.27 7.01 5.64
CA ASP A 180 4.12 8.42 6.05
C ASP A 180 3.66 8.60 7.51
N LEU A 181 4.46 8.09 8.44
CA LEU A 181 4.20 8.12 9.88
C LEU A 181 4.57 9.44 10.58
N ASN A 182 4.74 10.53 9.85
CA ASN A 182 5.18 11.81 10.40
C ASN A 182 4.23 12.41 11.44
N ASN A 183 2.94 12.11 11.31
CA ASN A 183 1.88 12.59 12.17
C ASN A 183 1.45 11.54 13.20
N ALA A 184 2.20 10.46 13.30
CA ALA A 184 1.83 9.34 14.16
C ALA A 184 1.87 9.74 15.64
N TYR A 185 0.82 9.38 16.34
CA TYR A 185 0.80 9.40 17.80
C TYR A 185 1.57 8.17 18.34
N ILE A 186 2.46 8.43 19.29
CA ILE A 186 3.10 7.39 20.13
C ILE A 186 2.89 7.75 21.60
N PRO A 187 2.94 6.79 22.55
CA PRO A 187 2.68 7.06 23.97
C PRO A 187 3.53 8.18 24.57
N LYS A 188 4.74 8.39 24.05
CA LYS A 188 5.64 9.44 24.48
C LYS A 188 5.10 10.86 24.17
N PHE A 189 4.20 11.00 23.17
CA PHE A 189 3.59 12.28 22.78
C PHE A 189 2.29 12.57 23.53
N HIS A 190 1.94 11.74 24.50
CA HIS A 190 0.79 12.00 25.37
C HIS A 190 0.93 13.41 26.01
N TYR A 191 -0.12 14.20 25.92
CA TYR A 191 -0.17 15.64 26.31
C TYR A 191 0.53 16.62 25.35
N SER A 192 1.10 16.19 24.24
CA SER A 192 1.62 17.10 23.22
C SER A 192 0.55 17.38 22.16
N PRO A 193 0.42 18.59 21.62
CA PRO A 193 -0.43 18.83 20.47
C PRO A 193 0.18 18.20 19.21
N SER A 194 -0.68 17.76 18.29
CA SER A 194 -0.24 17.30 16.97
C SER A 194 0.29 18.46 16.13
N HIS A 195 1.33 18.21 15.34
CA HIS A 195 1.84 19.21 14.39
C HIS A 195 0.91 19.39 13.19
N GLU A 196 0.20 18.32 12.79
CA GLU A 196 -0.79 18.31 11.73
C GLU A 196 -2.04 17.55 12.20
N ILE A 197 -3.19 17.91 11.68
CA ILE A 197 -4.47 17.35 12.11
C ILE A 197 -5.03 16.32 11.12
N GLY A 198 -4.21 15.87 10.16
CA GLY A 198 -4.59 14.91 9.13
C GLY A 198 -5.36 15.52 7.96
N THR A 199 -5.58 14.71 6.93
CA THR A 199 -6.18 15.12 5.66
C THR A 199 -7.67 15.37 5.79
N ASN A 200 -8.15 16.48 5.23
CA ASN A 200 -9.51 17.00 5.43
C ASN A 200 -10.61 16.01 4.99
N GLY A 201 -10.48 15.30 3.90
CA GLY A 201 -11.48 14.34 3.41
C GLY A 201 -11.61 13.06 4.24
N PHE A 202 -10.70 12.82 5.19
CA PHE A 202 -10.66 11.58 5.99
C PHE A 202 -10.85 11.82 7.48
N ARG A 203 -10.43 12.96 7.99
CA ARG A 203 -10.50 13.26 9.42
C ARG A 203 -11.91 13.66 9.85
N HIS A 204 -12.23 13.41 11.13
CA HIS A 204 -13.42 13.97 11.74
C HIS A 204 -13.36 15.51 11.78
N PRO A 205 -14.47 16.25 11.50
CA PRO A 205 -14.48 17.71 11.50
C PRO A 205 -14.07 18.32 12.85
N GLU A 206 -14.43 17.71 13.97
CA GLU A 206 -14.10 18.18 15.31
C GLU A 206 -12.65 17.85 15.76
N ARG A 207 -11.87 17.15 14.92
CA ARG A 207 -10.46 16.87 15.22
C ARG A 207 -9.64 18.15 15.15
N ASN A 208 -8.97 18.48 16.25
CA ASN A 208 -8.03 19.59 16.36
C ASN A 208 -6.67 19.09 16.86
N ALA A 209 -5.69 20.01 16.99
CA ALA A 209 -4.32 19.64 17.37
C ALA A 209 -4.22 19.01 18.78
N PHE A 210 -5.14 19.34 19.70
CA PHE A 210 -5.15 18.78 21.06
C PHE A 210 -5.84 17.44 21.15
N TYR A 211 -6.64 17.06 20.15
CA TYR A 211 -7.16 15.71 20.03
C TYR A 211 -6.09 14.82 19.39
N TYR A 212 -5.06 14.49 20.17
CA TYR A 212 -3.92 13.71 19.73
C TYR A 212 -3.67 12.55 20.68
N ASN A 213 -4.19 11.38 20.32
CA ASN A 213 -4.18 10.16 21.11
C ASN A 213 -4.32 8.94 20.19
N LYS A 214 -4.31 7.73 20.77
CA LYS A 214 -4.39 6.48 19.97
C LYS A 214 -5.71 6.23 19.22
N ARG A 215 -6.73 7.07 19.41
CA ARG A 215 -8.04 6.96 18.77
C ARG A 215 -8.23 7.93 17.60
N ILE A 216 -7.18 8.64 17.20
CA ILE A 216 -7.27 9.63 16.10
C ILE A 216 -7.52 8.99 14.73
N ASP A 217 -7.31 7.69 14.59
CA ASP A 217 -7.49 6.95 13.34
C ASP A 217 -8.87 6.31 13.22
N ASP A 218 -9.70 6.31 14.27
CA ASP A 218 -11.02 5.66 14.26
C ASP A 218 -11.88 6.16 13.09
N TYR A 219 -12.06 7.45 12.98
CA TYR A 219 -12.91 8.05 11.95
C TYR A 219 -12.34 7.88 10.53
N PRO A 220 -11.04 8.12 10.26
CA PRO A 220 -10.43 7.80 8.96
C PRO A 220 -10.62 6.34 8.54
N ILE A 221 -10.48 5.39 9.47
CA ILE A 221 -10.73 3.97 9.21
C ILE A 221 -12.19 3.75 8.76
N ALA A 222 -13.17 4.38 9.45
CA ALA A 222 -14.58 4.27 9.09
C ALA A 222 -14.87 4.83 7.68
N ILE A 223 -14.31 5.99 7.33
CA ILE A 223 -14.46 6.63 6.01
C ILE A 223 -13.91 5.71 4.90
N ILE A 224 -12.68 5.22 5.06
CA ILE A 224 -12.06 4.35 4.05
C ILE A 224 -12.90 3.08 3.92
N PHE A 225 -13.28 2.49 5.05
CA PHE A 225 -14.02 1.25 5.04
C PHE A 225 -15.39 1.38 4.37
N ALA A 226 -16.15 2.43 4.67
CA ALA A 226 -17.40 2.73 3.99
C ALA A 226 -17.23 2.91 2.48
N THR A 227 -16.15 3.59 2.05
CA THR A 227 -15.82 3.76 0.63
C THR A 227 -15.56 2.40 -0.04
N LEU A 228 -14.79 1.52 0.61
CA LEU A 228 -14.52 0.15 0.11
C LEU A 228 -15.80 -0.65 -0.05
N LEU A 229 -16.70 -0.59 0.93
CA LEU A 229 -17.98 -1.29 0.89
C LEU A 229 -18.88 -0.79 -0.23
N VAL A 230 -18.96 0.53 -0.43
CA VAL A 230 -19.73 1.11 -1.54
C VAL A 230 -19.18 0.67 -2.89
N ALA A 231 -17.87 0.72 -3.07
CA ALA A 231 -17.24 0.29 -4.32
C ALA A 231 -17.48 -1.20 -4.63
N GLN A 232 -17.45 -2.05 -3.61
CA GLN A 232 -17.76 -3.48 -3.73
C GLN A 232 -19.23 -3.73 -4.11
N LYS A 233 -20.13 -3.05 -3.41
CA LYS A 233 -21.59 -3.26 -3.59
C LYS A 233 -22.09 -2.65 -4.89
N SER A 234 -21.56 -1.48 -5.29
CA SER A 234 -21.93 -0.75 -6.48
C SER A 234 -20.80 0.12 -7.01
N SER A 235 -20.02 -0.42 -7.95
CA SER A 235 -18.99 0.35 -8.66
C SER A 235 -19.56 1.58 -9.37
N HIS A 236 -20.81 1.50 -9.87
CA HIS A 236 -21.50 2.64 -10.46
C HIS A 236 -21.72 3.78 -9.45
N LEU A 237 -22.16 3.46 -8.22
CA LEU A 237 -22.34 4.45 -7.16
C LEU A 237 -21.00 5.06 -6.75
N PHE A 238 -19.97 4.23 -6.59
CA PHE A 238 -18.61 4.69 -6.29
C PHE A 238 -18.15 5.71 -7.33
N PHE A 239 -18.14 5.36 -8.63
CA PHE A 239 -17.66 6.25 -9.68
C PHE A 239 -18.54 7.48 -9.92
N LYS A 240 -19.81 7.44 -9.55
CA LYS A 240 -20.69 8.61 -9.61
C LYS A 240 -20.23 9.73 -8.68
N TYR A 241 -19.64 9.40 -7.53
CA TYR A 241 -19.20 10.36 -6.52
C TYR A 241 -17.66 10.46 -6.39
N TYR A 242 -16.93 9.64 -7.12
CA TYR A 242 -15.47 9.67 -7.15
C TYR A 242 -14.99 10.85 -8.01
N ASP A 243 -14.32 11.81 -7.39
CA ASP A 243 -13.81 13.04 -8.00
C ASP A 243 -12.30 13.05 -8.29
N GLY A 244 -11.65 11.89 -8.10
CA GLY A 244 -10.19 11.74 -8.23
C GLY A 244 -9.49 11.59 -6.89
N GLU A 245 -10.14 11.95 -5.80
CA GLU A 245 -9.73 11.60 -4.44
C GLU A 245 -10.41 10.31 -4.00
N PHE A 246 -9.78 9.56 -3.12
CA PHE A 246 -10.28 8.23 -2.75
C PHE A 246 -11.62 8.27 -2.01
N SER A 247 -11.83 9.24 -1.12
CA SER A 247 -13.07 9.29 -0.34
C SER A 247 -14.22 9.87 -1.16
N ILE A 248 -15.31 9.11 -1.27
CA ILE A 248 -16.56 9.59 -1.85
C ILE A 248 -17.42 10.37 -0.83
N PHE A 249 -16.97 10.47 0.40
CA PHE A 249 -17.66 11.12 1.50
C PHE A 249 -17.00 12.43 1.91
N VAL A 250 -17.82 13.42 2.24
CA VAL A 250 -17.38 14.67 2.86
C VAL A 250 -17.85 14.67 4.31
N PRO A 251 -16.96 14.51 5.30
CA PRO A 251 -17.31 14.34 6.71
C PRO A 251 -18.25 15.45 7.25
N ASP A 252 -17.95 16.70 6.93
CA ASP A 252 -18.76 17.84 7.37
C ASP A 252 -20.21 17.80 6.83
N ASP A 253 -20.40 17.32 5.60
CA ASP A 253 -21.72 17.20 5.00
C ASP A 253 -22.53 16.04 5.60
N ILE A 254 -21.86 14.97 6.02
CA ILE A 254 -22.51 13.86 6.73
C ILE A 254 -23.06 14.35 8.07
N LEU A 255 -22.20 14.99 8.89
CA LEU A 255 -22.59 15.48 10.21
C LEU A 255 -23.69 16.54 10.14
N LYS A 256 -23.73 17.33 9.07
CA LYS A 256 -24.77 18.35 8.83
C LYS A 256 -26.02 17.80 8.11
N GLY A 257 -26.07 16.50 7.85
CA GLY A 257 -27.22 15.86 7.17
C GLY A 257 -27.41 16.27 5.71
N ARG A 258 -26.36 16.74 5.03
CA ARG A 258 -26.40 17.24 3.64
C ARG A 258 -25.83 16.28 2.61
N SER A 259 -25.23 15.18 3.05
CA SER A 259 -24.54 14.23 2.16
C SER A 259 -25.54 13.31 1.45
N SER A 260 -25.75 13.53 0.16
CA SER A 260 -26.64 12.66 -0.65
C SER A 260 -26.02 11.27 -0.86
N VAL A 261 -24.69 11.15 -1.00
CA VAL A 261 -24.02 9.87 -1.13
C VAL A 261 -24.15 9.05 0.15
N PHE A 262 -24.09 9.70 1.31
CA PHE A 262 -24.24 9.02 2.58
C PHE A 262 -25.68 8.47 2.75
N ALA A 263 -26.70 9.25 2.43
CA ALA A 263 -28.11 8.81 2.49
C ALA A 263 -28.37 7.58 1.60
N VAL A 264 -27.80 7.57 0.38
CA VAL A 264 -27.87 6.40 -0.51
C VAL A 264 -27.09 5.21 0.06
N THR A 265 -25.96 5.45 0.73
CA THR A 265 -25.18 4.40 1.36
C THR A 265 -25.92 3.76 2.54
N GLU A 266 -26.58 4.55 3.37
CA GLU A 266 -27.43 4.02 4.45
C GLU A 266 -28.53 3.09 3.90
N ASP A 267 -29.21 3.50 2.83
CA ASP A 267 -30.23 2.66 2.18
C ASP A 267 -29.65 1.39 1.56
N LEU A 268 -28.44 1.47 0.99
CA LEU A 268 -27.75 0.35 0.36
C LEU A 268 -27.42 -0.79 1.35
N PHE A 269 -27.15 -0.46 2.61
CA PHE A 269 -26.74 -1.41 3.65
C PHE A 269 -27.76 -1.62 4.76
N LYS A 270 -28.96 -1.06 4.67
CA LYS A 270 -30.00 -1.10 5.73
C LYS A 270 -30.41 -2.50 6.19
N ASP A 271 -30.36 -3.48 5.28
CA ASP A 271 -30.79 -4.86 5.55
C ASP A 271 -29.68 -5.73 6.19
N ASP A 272 -28.44 -5.24 6.25
CA ASP A 272 -27.33 -5.89 6.93
C ASP A 272 -27.03 -5.18 8.25
N ILE A 273 -27.37 -5.83 9.36
CA ILE A 273 -27.26 -5.23 10.70
C ILE A 273 -25.85 -4.76 11.01
N ILE A 274 -24.82 -5.54 10.65
CA ILE A 274 -23.43 -5.21 10.96
C ILE A 274 -22.95 -4.07 10.08
N LEU A 275 -23.16 -4.18 8.76
CA LEU A 275 -22.74 -3.14 7.82
C LEU A 275 -23.50 -1.83 8.05
N SER A 276 -24.82 -1.91 8.27
CA SER A 276 -25.64 -0.73 8.60
C SER A 276 -25.10 0.00 9.83
N HIS A 277 -24.74 -0.75 10.90
CA HIS A 277 -24.16 -0.15 12.10
C HIS A 277 -22.80 0.50 11.83
N ILE A 278 -21.93 -0.18 11.09
CA ILE A 278 -20.61 0.36 10.73
C ILE A 278 -20.73 1.65 9.91
N ILE A 279 -21.68 1.73 8.99
CA ILE A 279 -21.95 2.96 8.22
C ILE A 279 -22.39 4.11 9.16
N THR A 280 -23.10 3.84 10.25
CA THR A 280 -23.47 4.89 11.21
C THR A 280 -22.28 5.52 11.93
N PHE A 281 -21.10 4.89 11.94
CA PHE A 281 -19.88 5.49 12.50
C PHE A 281 -19.52 6.82 11.84
N LEU A 282 -19.89 7.01 10.57
CA LEU A 282 -19.67 8.28 9.89
C LEU A 282 -20.50 9.45 10.45
N LYS A 283 -21.54 9.15 11.25
CA LYS A 283 -22.33 10.14 12.00
C LYS A 283 -21.83 10.36 13.43
N SER A 284 -20.69 9.77 13.82
CA SER A 284 -20.14 10.00 15.15
C SER A 284 -19.99 11.49 15.44
N GLU A 285 -20.39 11.93 16.61
CA GLU A 285 -20.24 13.32 17.05
C GLU A 285 -18.82 13.63 17.53
N THR A 286 -18.00 12.60 17.70
CA THR A 286 -16.60 12.71 18.19
C THR A 286 -15.65 11.94 17.30
N PRO A 287 -14.36 12.34 17.25
CA PRO A 287 -13.35 11.62 16.48
C PRO A 287 -13.15 10.16 16.91
N ALA A 288 -13.36 9.83 18.20
CA ALA A 288 -13.29 8.46 18.70
C ALA A 288 -14.65 7.75 18.51
N ILE A 289 -14.58 6.54 17.99
CA ILE A 289 -15.77 5.71 17.73
C ILE A 289 -15.79 4.56 18.74
N THR A 290 -16.78 4.60 19.64
CA THR A 290 -16.96 3.55 20.65
C THR A 290 -17.24 2.20 19.99
N ASP A 291 -16.67 1.12 20.53
CA ASP A 291 -16.90 -0.26 20.12
C ASP A 291 -16.56 -0.58 18.64
N MET A 292 -15.88 0.34 17.92
CA MET A 292 -15.51 0.14 16.53
C MET A 292 -14.79 -1.19 16.30
N ARG A 293 -13.78 -1.50 17.12
CA ARG A 293 -13.03 -2.75 17.05
C ARG A 293 -13.94 -3.98 17.13
N TRP A 294 -14.87 -3.99 18.06
CA TRP A 294 -15.83 -5.09 18.25
C TRP A 294 -16.70 -5.30 17.00
N TRP A 295 -17.21 -4.21 16.41
CA TRP A 295 -18.02 -4.29 15.20
C TRP A 295 -17.24 -4.77 13.98
N LEU A 296 -15.99 -4.34 13.85
CA LEU A 296 -15.12 -4.84 12.77
C LEU A 296 -14.80 -6.34 12.95
N GLU A 297 -14.62 -6.81 14.18
CA GLU A 297 -14.47 -8.25 14.46
C GLU A 297 -15.73 -9.05 14.12
N LYS A 298 -16.91 -8.52 14.46
CA LYS A 298 -18.19 -9.15 14.07
C LYS A 298 -18.34 -9.22 12.55
N LEU A 299 -17.92 -8.21 11.85
CA LEU A 299 -17.92 -8.26 10.38
C LEU A 299 -16.92 -9.30 9.84
N VAL A 300 -15.74 -9.42 10.43
CA VAL A 300 -14.80 -10.49 10.07
C VAL A 300 -15.44 -11.87 10.27
N GLU A 301 -16.12 -12.08 11.38
CA GLU A 301 -16.86 -13.33 11.64
C GLU A 301 -17.95 -13.57 10.57
N GLN A 302 -18.78 -12.55 10.28
CA GLN A 302 -19.82 -12.64 9.24
C GLN A 302 -19.23 -12.95 7.86
N ARG A 303 -18.18 -12.24 7.46
CA ARG A 303 -17.50 -12.45 6.16
C ARG A 303 -16.87 -13.83 6.06
N LYS A 304 -16.33 -14.35 7.15
CA LYS A 304 -15.84 -15.74 7.23
C LYS A 304 -16.97 -16.73 6.92
N ILE A 305 -18.15 -16.58 7.47
CA ILE A 305 -19.30 -17.46 7.22
C ILE A 305 -19.74 -17.42 5.76
N VAL A 306 -19.75 -16.23 5.14
CA VAL A 306 -20.17 -16.03 3.74
C VAL A 306 -19.14 -16.54 2.73
N ASN A 307 -17.86 -16.32 3.01
CA ASN A 307 -16.77 -16.73 2.12
C ASN A 307 -16.41 -18.22 2.25
N HIS A 308 -17.14 -19.00 3.05
CA HIS A 308 -16.66 -20.30 3.53
C HIS A 308 -17.38 -21.53 3.04
N LYS A 309 -16.78 -22.05 2.05
CA LYS A 309 -16.57 -23.49 1.93
C LYS A 309 -15.05 -23.83 1.83
N GLY A 310 -14.18 -23.12 2.51
CA GLY A 310 -12.74 -23.35 2.35
C GLY A 310 -11.86 -22.88 3.53
N SER A 311 -10.64 -23.34 3.59
CA SER A 311 -9.63 -23.05 4.60
C SER A 311 -9.05 -21.63 4.47
N ARG A 312 -8.46 -21.11 5.52
CA ARG A 312 -7.90 -19.76 5.61
C ARG A 312 -6.45 -19.76 6.09
N VAL A 313 -5.78 -18.64 5.86
CA VAL A 313 -4.52 -18.33 6.54
C VAL A 313 -4.82 -17.87 7.96
N SER A 314 -4.21 -18.49 8.94
CA SER A 314 -4.21 -18.04 10.32
C SER A 314 -2.80 -17.59 10.73
N TYR A 315 -2.72 -16.56 11.55
CA TYR A 315 -1.45 -16.06 12.07
C TYR A 315 -1.30 -16.43 13.55
N ASP A 316 -0.27 -17.22 13.84
CA ASP A 316 0.09 -17.55 15.22
C ASP A 316 0.98 -16.43 15.82
N LYS A 317 0.37 -15.60 16.66
CA LYS A 317 1.04 -14.49 17.32
C LYS A 317 2.20 -14.91 18.23
N ARG A 318 2.17 -16.13 18.78
CA ARG A 318 3.20 -16.62 19.72
C ARG A 318 4.50 -16.93 19.00
N ASN A 319 4.37 -17.54 17.83
CA ASN A 319 5.52 -17.97 17.04
C ASN A 319 5.88 -17.01 15.90
N ASN A 320 5.09 -15.96 15.70
CA ASN A 320 5.24 -15.02 14.56
C ASN A 320 5.26 -15.76 13.21
N ARG A 321 4.32 -16.70 13.03
CA ARG A 321 4.24 -17.60 11.87
C ARG A 321 2.81 -17.71 11.35
N TYR A 322 2.69 -18.07 10.09
CA TYR A 322 1.42 -18.35 9.43
C TYR A 322 1.14 -19.85 9.39
N ALA A 323 -0.12 -20.18 9.55
CA ALA A 323 -0.67 -21.54 9.43
C ALA A 323 -1.82 -21.57 8.42
N ILE A 324 -2.15 -22.73 7.90
CA ILE A 324 -3.39 -22.96 7.16
C ILE A 324 -4.36 -23.62 8.15
N ALA A 325 -5.53 -23.06 8.32
CA ALA A 325 -6.57 -23.57 9.20
C ALA A 325 -7.89 -23.76 8.42
N ASP A 326 -8.67 -24.75 8.77
CA ASP A 326 -10.02 -24.93 8.27
C ASP A 326 -11.02 -23.97 8.94
N ASN A 327 -12.29 -24.04 8.52
CA ASN A 327 -13.35 -23.18 9.06
C ASN A 327 -13.69 -23.44 10.52
N THR A 328 -13.26 -24.57 11.08
CA THR A 328 -13.47 -24.93 12.48
C THR A 328 -12.31 -24.47 13.37
N GLU A 329 -11.37 -23.69 12.81
CA GLU A 329 -10.11 -23.29 13.43
C GLU A 329 -9.16 -24.48 13.70
N THR A 330 -9.49 -25.66 13.20
CA THR A 330 -8.56 -26.76 13.22
C THR A 330 -7.43 -26.49 12.25
N THR A 331 -6.20 -26.41 12.77
CA THR A 331 -5.01 -26.20 11.96
C THR A 331 -4.82 -27.39 11.02
N THR A 332 -4.99 -27.18 9.71
CA THR A 332 -4.73 -28.18 8.69
C THR A 332 -3.25 -28.26 8.37
N TYR A 333 -2.51 -27.17 8.63
CA TYR A 333 -1.06 -27.13 8.53
C TYR A 333 -0.47 -26.24 9.61
N PRO A 334 0.58 -26.68 10.33
CA PRO A 334 1.13 -25.97 11.48
C PRO A 334 1.68 -24.59 11.13
N ALA A 335 1.80 -23.72 12.12
CA ALA A 335 2.30 -22.36 11.98
C ALA A 335 3.83 -22.34 11.78
N ILE A 336 4.29 -22.67 10.59
CA ILE A 336 5.71 -22.72 10.21
C ILE A 336 6.10 -21.69 9.16
N PHE A 337 5.13 -21.11 8.44
CA PHE A 337 5.44 -20.21 7.34
C PHE A 337 5.86 -18.83 7.83
N SER A 338 6.92 -18.28 7.24
CA SER A 338 7.38 -16.92 7.56
C SER A 338 6.50 -15.85 6.94
N ASP A 339 5.76 -16.20 5.89
CA ASP A 339 4.85 -15.32 5.17
C ASP A 339 3.77 -16.12 4.45
N ALA A 340 2.64 -15.48 4.14
CA ALA A 340 1.55 -16.11 3.39
C ALA A 340 0.67 -15.06 2.72
N ASN A 341 0.27 -15.30 1.48
CA ASN A 341 -0.73 -14.51 0.78
C ASN A 341 -2.15 -14.99 1.12
N GLN A 342 -3.13 -14.16 0.77
CA GLN A 342 -4.52 -14.59 0.86
C GLN A 342 -4.80 -15.72 -0.15
N PRO A 343 -5.71 -16.65 0.18
CA PRO A 343 -6.07 -17.73 -0.73
C PRO A 343 -6.64 -17.19 -2.04
N TYR A 344 -6.26 -17.84 -3.13
CA TYR A 344 -6.89 -17.68 -4.42
C TYR A 344 -7.54 -18.99 -4.86
N LYS A 345 -8.88 -19.01 -4.96
CA LYS A 345 -9.64 -20.25 -5.17
C LYS A 345 -9.29 -21.30 -4.08
N HIS A 346 -8.61 -22.37 -4.46
CA HIS A 346 -8.19 -23.47 -3.57
C HIS A 346 -6.69 -23.46 -3.27
N ILE A 347 -5.98 -22.43 -3.72
CA ILE A 347 -4.52 -22.34 -3.63
C ILE A 347 -4.13 -21.19 -2.69
N ILE A 348 -3.08 -21.41 -1.94
CA ILE A 348 -2.43 -20.40 -1.13
C ILE A 348 -0.94 -20.40 -1.44
N SER A 349 -0.35 -19.22 -1.63
CA SER A 349 1.10 -19.08 -1.65
C SER A 349 1.60 -18.78 -0.24
N VAL A 350 2.60 -19.55 0.19
CA VAL A 350 3.20 -19.44 1.52
C VAL A 350 4.71 -19.44 1.40
N LYS A 351 5.37 -18.77 2.35
CA LYS A 351 6.83 -18.67 2.39
C LYS A 351 7.37 -19.50 3.54
N LEU A 352 8.20 -20.47 3.21
CA LEU A 352 8.95 -21.25 4.17
C LEU A 352 10.42 -20.81 4.11
N GLU A 353 10.96 -20.40 5.25
CA GLU A 353 12.27 -19.76 5.31
C GLU A 353 12.35 -18.54 4.38
N ASN A 354 13.07 -18.61 3.28
CA ASN A 354 13.23 -17.51 2.32
C ASN A 354 12.61 -17.78 0.94
N MET A 355 11.97 -18.94 0.75
CA MET A 355 11.44 -19.36 -0.53
C MET A 355 9.93 -19.53 -0.47
N TRP A 356 9.27 -19.14 -1.53
CA TRP A 356 7.84 -19.30 -1.70
C TRP A 356 7.49 -20.63 -2.37
N GLY A 357 6.31 -21.14 -2.03
CA GLY A 357 5.67 -22.29 -2.67
C GLY A 357 4.16 -22.17 -2.61
N PHE A 358 3.48 -23.08 -3.26
CA PHE A 358 2.02 -23.16 -3.25
C PHE A 358 1.54 -24.37 -2.47
N MET A 359 0.47 -24.18 -1.73
CA MET A 359 -0.24 -25.22 -1.00
C MET A 359 -1.73 -25.19 -1.31
N SER A 360 -2.41 -26.31 -1.16
CA SER A 360 -3.86 -26.33 -1.15
C SER A 360 -4.40 -25.79 0.18
N LEU A 361 -5.65 -25.39 0.19
CA LEU A 361 -6.33 -25.00 1.42
C LEU A 361 -6.52 -26.15 2.42
N ASN A 362 -6.35 -27.40 1.98
CA ASN A 362 -6.37 -28.58 2.84
C ASN A 362 -4.98 -28.90 3.45
N GLY A 363 -3.98 -28.06 3.19
CA GLY A 363 -2.63 -28.24 3.72
C GLY A 363 -1.71 -29.14 2.88
N GLU A 364 -2.13 -29.54 1.67
CA GLU A 364 -1.29 -30.30 0.76
C GLU A 364 -0.29 -29.41 0.04
N LYS A 365 0.95 -29.83 -0.05
CA LYS A 365 1.98 -29.15 -0.83
C LYS A 365 1.71 -29.33 -2.32
N LEU A 366 1.46 -28.25 -3.04
CA LEU A 366 1.21 -28.25 -4.49
C LEU A 366 2.49 -28.01 -5.29
N THR A 367 3.46 -27.25 -4.73
CA THR A 367 4.79 -27.09 -5.30
C THR A 367 5.86 -27.18 -4.22
N ASP A 368 7.10 -27.43 -4.62
CA ASP A 368 8.23 -27.17 -3.74
C ASP A 368 8.37 -25.67 -3.45
N PHE A 369 9.07 -25.34 -2.35
CA PHE A 369 9.41 -23.96 -1.97
C PHE A 369 10.66 -23.53 -2.74
N ILE A 370 10.46 -23.08 -3.99
CA ILE A 370 11.53 -22.84 -4.97
C ILE A 370 11.47 -21.46 -5.59
N PHE A 371 10.44 -20.66 -5.27
CA PHE A 371 10.28 -19.32 -5.85
C PHE A 371 10.86 -18.27 -4.93
N GLU A 372 11.65 -17.36 -5.50
CA GLU A 372 12.26 -16.23 -4.79
C GLU A 372 11.22 -15.16 -4.47
N ASP A 373 10.23 -15.00 -5.35
CA ASP A 373 9.13 -14.06 -5.23
C ASP A 373 7.86 -14.59 -5.90
N ILE A 374 6.71 -14.15 -5.40
CA ILE A 374 5.38 -14.48 -5.96
C ILE A 374 4.50 -13.24 -5.90
N HIS A 375 3.93 -12.85 -7.04
CA HIS A 375 2.88 -11.84 -7.08
C HIS A 375 1.52 -12.41 -6.64
N MET A 376 0.51 -11.55 -6.53
CA MET A 376 -0.86 -12.02 -6.35
C MET A 376 -1.41 -12.59 -7.67
N PHE A 377 -2.32 -13.56 -7.55
CA PHE A 377 -3.07 -14.02 -8.69
C PHE A 377 -3.89 -12.89 -9.31
N SER A 378 -3.88 -12.81 -10.62
CA SER A 378 -4.73 -11.91 -11.41
C SER A 378 -5.18 -12.64 -12.68
N GLN A 379 -6.48 -12.64 -12.94
CA GLN A 379 -7.08 -13.29 -14.12
C GLN A 379 -6.63 -14.75 -14.29
N ASP A 380 -6.66 -15.53 -13.20
CA ASP A 380 -6.24 -16.94 -13.12
C ASP A 380 -4.74 -17.19 -13.43
N ARG A 381 -3.90 -16.17 -13.26
CA ARG A 381 -2.45 -16.25 -13.49
C ARG A 381 -1.68 -15.61 -12.35
N VAL A 382 -0.49 -16.11 -12.13
CA VAL A 382 0.41 -15.60 -11.10
C VAL A 382 1.83 -15.48 -11.64
N ALA A 383 2.46 -14.35 -11.40
CA ALA A 383 3.89 -14.19 -11.67
C ALA A 383 4.70 -14.79 -10.52
N VAL A 384 5.73 -15.56 -10.86
CA VAL A 384 6.63 -16.19 -9.90
C VAL A 384 8.08 -15.99 -10.36
N LYS A 385 8.98 -15.79 -9.41
CA LYS A 385 10.40 -15.56 -9.67
C LYS A 385 11.23 -16.78 -9.32
N LYS A 386 12.09 -17.20 -10.24
CA LYS A 386 13.02 -18.29 -10.03
C LYS A 386 14.31 -18.02 -10.81
N PHE A 387 15.47 -18.28 -10.20
CA PHE A 387 16.79 -18.00 -10.78
C PHE A 387 16.95 -16.54 -11.23
N GLY A 388 16.42 -15.60 -10.42
CA GLY A 388 16.48 -14.16 -10.70
C GLY A 388 15.54 -13.67 -11.82
N LYS A 389 14.74 -14.54 -12.43
CA LYS A 389 13.82 -14.21 -13.53
C LYS A 389 12.38 -14.56 -13.22
N TYR A 390 11.46 -13.76 -13.72
CA TYR A 390 10.03 -14.02 -13.63
C TYR A 390 9.54 -14.88 -14.78
N GLY A 391 8.56 -15.70 -14.46
CA GLY A 391 7.70 -16.44 -15.35
C GLY A 391 6.26 -16.42 -14.83
N PHE A 392 5.33 -16.95 -15.59
CA PHE A 392 3.92 -17.02 -15.21
C PHE A 392 3.44 -18.46 -15.12
N LEU A 393 2.60 -18.71 -14.10
CA LEU A 393 1.83 -19.95 -13.94
C LEU A 393 0.33 -19.63 -14.08
N ASN A 394 -0.45 -20.61 -14.51
CA ASN A 394 -1.92 -20.57 -14.46
C ASN A 394 -2.45 -20.96 -13.06
N CYS A 395 -3.77 -20.96 -12.88
CA CYS A 395 -4.40 -21.35 -11.62
C CYS A 395 -4.31 -22.87 -11.31
N ASN A 396 -3.82 -23.70 -12.23
CA ASN A 396 -3.47 -25.09 -11.98
C ASN A 396 -1.98 -25.27 -11.66
N LEU A 397 -1.23 -24.15 -11.61
CA LEU A 397 0.23 -24.09 -11.42
C LEU A 397 1.04 -24.63 -12.60
N ASP A 398 0.42 -24.78 -13.77
CA ASP A 398 1.14 -25.09 -15.00
C ASP A 398 1.88 -23.85 -15.53
N HIS A 399 3.03 -24.08 -16.12
CA HIS A 399 3.82 -23.01 -16.73
C HIS A 399 3.11 -22.40 -17.94
N ILE A 400 2.90 -21.08 -17.93
CA ILE A 400 2.45 -20.28 -19.07
C ILE A 400 3.66 -19.77 -19.86
N THR A 401 4.72 -19.35 -19.14
CA THR A 401 5.96 -18.87 -19.75
C THR A 401 7.18 -19.50 -19.10
N GLU A 402 8.32 -19.45 -19.79
CA GLU A 402 9.62 -19.70 -19.20
C GLU A 402 10.01 -18.60 -18.22
N PHE A 403 10.97 -18.85 -17.32
CA PHE A 403 11.59 -17.87 -16.43
C PHE A 403 12.63 -17.06 -17.19
N LYS A 404 12.22 -16.00 -17.87
CA LYS A 404 13.11 -15.20 -18.71
C LYS A 404 13.00 -13.69 -18.50
N TYR A 405 11.97 -13.21 -17.83
CA TYR A 405 11.70 -11.79 -17.67
C TYR A 405 12.45 -11.23 -16.45
N ASP A 406 13.01 -10.02 -16.60
CA ASP A 406 13.67 -9.31 -15.51
C ASP A 406 12.63 -8.72 -14.53
N ASP A 407 11.48 -8.31 -15.06
CA ASP A 407 10.38 -7.74 -14.31
C ASP A 407 9.07 -7.97 -15.08
N VAL A 408 7.94 -7.99 -14.37
CA VAL A 408 6.61 -8.21 -14.94
C VAL A 408 5.53 -7.48 -14.15
N ASN A 409 4.42 -7.13 -14.82
CA ASN A 409 3.20 -6.74 -14.15
C ASN A 409 2.21 -7.91 -14.11
N ASN A 410 1.22 -7.81 -13.22
CA ASN A 410 0.09 -8.74 -13.23
C ASN A 410 -0.72 -8.61 -14.53
N PHE A 411 -1.52 -9.62 -14.85
CA PHE A 411 -2.40 -9.59 -16.01
C PHE A 411 -3.53 -8.59 -15.85
N TYR A 412 -3.76 -7.79 -16.90
CA TYR A 412 -4.88 -6.85 -17.03
C TYR A 412 -5.49 -6.97 -18.41
N GLU A 413 -6.83 -7.06 -18.49
CA GLU A 413 -7.57 -7.20 -19.76
C GLU A 413 -6.98 -8.30 -20.68
N GLY A 414 -6.49 -9.40 -20.07
CA GLY A 414 -5.92 -10.51 -20.80
C GLY A 414 -4.45 -10.38 -21.18
N PHE A 415 -3.77 -9.30 -20.78
CA PHE A 415 -2.38 -9.02 -21.13
C PHE A 415 -1.53 -8.72 -19.89
N ALA A 416 -0.25 -9.03 -19.97
CA ALA A 416 0.73 -8.61 -18.98
C ALA A 416 1.89 -7.86 -19.64
N VAL A 417 2.38 -6.85 -18.95
CA VAL A 417 3.63 -6.17 -19.31
C VAL A 417 4.79 -7.05 -18.84
N VAL A 418 5.78 -7.24 -19.71
CA VAL A 418 7.00 -7.99 -19.41
C VAL A 418 8.23 -7.16 -19.77
N LYS A 419 9.33 -7.37 -19.05
CA LYS A 419 10.57 -6.63 -19.23
C LYS A 419 11.75 -7.58 -19.46
N ILE A 420 12.58 -7.29 -20.45
CA ILE A 420 13.89 -7.93 -20.66
C ILE A 420 14.91 -6.83 -21.02
N ALA A 421 16.06 -6.83 -20.37
CA ALA A 421 17.18 -5.92 -20.66
C ALA A 421 16.73 -4.46 -20.82
N ASP A 422 15.95 -3.96 -19.86
CA ASP A 422 15.39 -2.59 -19.82
C ASP A 422 14.43 -2.24 -20.94
N LYS A 423 13.94 -3.23 -21.70
CA LYS A 423 12.87 -3.06 -22.68
C LYS A 423 11.60 -3.78 -22.26
N TYR A 424 10.47 -3.20 -22.62
CA TYR A 424 9.15 -3.70 -22.28
C TYR A 424 8.44 -4.23 -23.51
N GLY A 425 7.54 -5.17 -23.29
CA GLY A 425 6.63 -5.72 -24.28
C GLY A 425 5.38 -6.26 -23.61
N TYR A 426 4.53 -6.91 -24.36
CA TYR A 426 3.29 -7.46 -23.86
C TYR A 426 3.17 -8.93 -24.22
N ILE A 427 2.63 -9.71 -23.30
CA ILE A 427 2.19 -11.09 -23.52
C ILE A 427 0.68 -11.20 -23.34
N ASN A 428 0.06 -12.13 -24.05
CA ASN A 428 -1.34 -12.48 -23.83
C ASN A 428 -1.51 -13.53 -22.73
N ALA A 429 -2.74 -13.86 -22.47
CA ALA A 429 -3.15 -14.82 -21.43
C ALA A 429 -2.54 -16.24 -21.60
N ASN A 430 -2.06 -16.59 -22.77
CA ASN A 430 -1.40 -17.87 -23.06
C ASN A 430 0.13 -17.78 -23.01
N GLY A 431 0.68 -16.62 -22.60
CA GLY A 431 2.12 -16.38 -22.53
C GLY A 431 2.79 -16.04 -23.86
N THR A 432 2.00 -15.87 -24.93
CA THR A 432 2.52 -15.48 -26.25
C THR A 432 2.84 -13.99 -26.26
N GLU A 433 4.02 -13.63 -26.74
CA GLU A 433 4.39 -12.23 -26.97
C GLU A 433 3.53 -11.64 -28.09
N VAL A 434 2.68 -10.66 -27.75
CA VAL A 434 1.81 -9.96 -28.69
C VAL A 434 2.44 -8.69 -29.24
N THR A 435 3.51 -8.25 -28.63
CA THR A 435 4.39 -7.20 -29.14
C THR A 435 5.85 -7.59 -28.97
N PRO A 436 6.76 -7.08 -29.80
CA PRO A 436 8.19 -7.18 -29.52
C PRO A 436 8.53 -6.50 -28.18
N ILE A 437 9.56 -7.00 -27.47
CA ILE A 437 10.08 -6.40 -26.24
C ILE A 437 11.12 -5.32 -26.62
N ILE A 438 10.63 -4.16 -27.03
CA ILE A 438 11.46 -3.07 -27.58
C ILE A 438 11.15 -1.70 -26.98
N TYR A 439 10.05 -1.57 -26.23
CA TYR A 439 9.61 -0.28 -25.69
C TYR A 439 10.47 0.16 -24.51
N ASP A 440 10.77 1.44 -24.43
CA ASP A 440 11.49 2.03 -23.28
C ASP A 440 10.59 2.15 -22.04
N PHE A 441 9.27 2.09 -22.26
CA PHE A 441 8.25 2.11 -21.22
C PHE A 441 6.95 1.51 -21.74
N ALA A 442 6.20 0.83 -20.89
CA ALA A 442 4.90 0.27 -21.18
C ALA A 442 3.98 0.30 -19.95
N ASN A 443 2.76 0.80 -20.10
CA ASN A 443 1.72 0.70 -19.08
C ASN A 443 0.86 -0.55 -19.32
N ASN A 444 0.09 -0.93 -18.30
CA ASN A 444 -0.94 -1.96 -18.46
C ASN A 444 -1.93 -1.57 -19.58
N VAL A 445 -2.45 -2.58 -20.25
CA VAL A 445 -3.48 -2.40 -21.28
C VAL A 445 -4.75 -1.87 -20.63
N LYS A 446 -5.39 -0.89 -21.27
CA LYS A 446 -6.68 -0.34 -20.83
C LYS A 446 -7.57 -0.12 -22.05
N GLN A 447 -8.74 -0.77 -22.08
CA GLN A 447 -9.69 -0.73 -23.18
C GLN A 447 -9.02 -1.11 -24.53
N GLY A 448 -8.22 -2.19 -24.50
CA GLY A 448 -7.48 -2.67 -25.66
C GLY A 448 -6.34 -1.76 -26.14
N ARG A 449 -5.96 -0.73 -25.36
CA ARG A 449 -4.88 0.21 -25.70
C ARG A 449 -3.85 0.29 -24.57
N ALA A 450 -2.61 0.52 -24.94
CA ALA A 450 -1.53 0.70 -24.00
C ALA A 450 -0.68 1.92 -24.36
N LYS A 451 -0.30 2.69 -23.32
CA LYS A 451 0.66 3.78 -23.46
C LYS A 451 2.07 3.19 -23.47
N ILE A 452 2.83 3.51 -24.49
CA ILE A 452 4.22 3.07 -24.64
C ILE A 452 5.12 4.27 -24.91
N ARG A 453 6.43 4.07 -24.75
CA ARG A 453 7.45 5.00 -25.21
C ARG A 453 8.53 4.25 -26.00
N THR A 454 8.98 4.84 -27.09
CA THR A 454 10.07 4.32 -27.94
C THR A 454 10.93 5.50 -28.40
N ALA A 455 12.25 5.40 -28.21
CA ALA A 455 13.21 6.42 -28.63
C ALA A 455 12.82 7.86 -28.18
N GLY A 456 12.37 7.98 -26.93
CA GLY A 456 11.97 9.26 -26.33
C GLY A 456 10.56 9.73 -26.69
N ASN A 457 9.89 9.12 -27.68
CA ASN A 457 8.55 9.49 -28.12
C ASN A 457 7.49 8.65 -27.38
N THR A 458 6.52 9.32 -26.80
CA THR A 458 5.37 8.67 -26.13
C THR A 458 4.21 8.52 -27.12
N GLY A 459 3.62 7.34 -27.16
CA GLY A 459 2.47 7.02 -28.03
C GLY A 459 1.55 5.99 -27.39
N TYR A 460 0.54 5.59 -28.14
CA TYR A 460 -0.39 4.53 -27.78
C TYR A 460 -0.38 3.45 -28.86
N ILE A 461 -0.44 2.21 -28.45
CA ILE A 461 -0.63 1.04 -29.33
C ILE A 461 -1.95 0.36 -29.00
N ASN A 462 -2.59 -0.23 -30.00
CA ASN A 462 -3.70 -1.13 -29.81
C ASN A 462 -3.13 -2.54 -29.57
N ILE A 463 -3.61 -3.21 -28.52
CA ILE A 463 -3.26 -4.59 -28.19
C ILE A 463 -4.56 -5.38 -28.29
N ILE A 464 -4.60 -6.28 -29.27
CA ILE A 464 -5.80 -7.05 -29.64
C ILE A 464 -5.56 -8.51 -29.32
#